data_1455fcd8e8d565bdd5d3c8386082bb7f
#
_entry.id   1455fcd8e8d565bdd5d3c8386082bb7f
#
_cell.length_a   1.000
_cell.length_b   1.000
_cell.length_c   1.000
_cell.angle_alpha   90.00
_cell.angle_beta   90.00
_cell.angle_gamma   90.00
#
_symmetry.space_group_name_H-M   'P 1'
#
loop_
_entity.id
_entity.type
_entity.pdbx_description
1 polymer ?
#
loop_
_entity_poly.entity_id
_entity_poly.type
_entity_poly.pdbx_seq_one_letter_code
_entity_poly.pdbx_strand_id
1 'polypeptide(L)'
;MANISALIEAYSRGAELLRDAVGSTPESNWDATPIDGAWSIRQVVCHLADSEIVYADRMKRVIAKDNPTLFDADPDQFVPALACSQRPRETELNVIETVRAHMLPILRSCNIADFQRTGVHSRDGQMTLQTLLQRVTDHIPHHVAFIEEKLQKMAG
;
A
#
# COMPACT_ATOMS: atom_id res chain seq x y z
N MET A 1 6.03 -6.72 -22.83
CA MET A 1 5.41 -7.40 -21.68
C MET A 1 6.08 -6.89 -20.42
N ALA A 2 5.32 -6.46 -19.42
CA ALA A 2 5.91 -6.06 -18.14
C ALA A 2 6.67 -7.25 -17.55
N ASN A 3 7.88 -7.01 -17.06
CA ASN A 3 8.70 -8.04 -16.43
C ASN A 3 8.14 -8.33 -15.03
N ILE A 4 7.40 -9.41 -14.88
CA ILE A 4 6.76 -9.82 -13.61
C ILE A 4 7.80 -9.98 -12.50
N SER A 5 8.97 -10.55 -12.79
CA SER A 5 10.04 -10.70 -11.79
C SER A 5 10.52 -9.34 -11.29
N ALA A 6 10.69 -8.36 -12.17
CA ALA A 6 11.08 -7.00 -11.78
C ALA A 6 9.97 -6.31 -10.96
N LEU A 7 8.70 -6.57 -11.28
CA LEU A 7 7.57 -6.04 -10.52
C LEU A 7 7.50 -6.62 -9.10
N ILE A 8 7.69 -7.94 -8.94
CA ILE A 8 7.76 -8.59 -7.63
C ILE A 8 8.95 -8.05 -6.82
N GLU A 9 10.07 -7.81 -7.46
CA GLU A 9 11.25 -7.24 -6.80
C GLU A 9 11.01 -5.78 -6.36
N ALA A 10 10.36 -4.97 -7.19
CA ALA A 10 9.95 -3.61 -6.82
C ALA A 10 8.95 -3.63 -5.65
N TYR A 11 7.98 -4.55 -5.67
CA TYR A 11 7.05 -4.75 -4.56
C TYR A 11 7.78 -5.07 -3.25
N SER A 12 8.81 -5.93 -3.30
CA SER A 12 9.57 -6.31 -2.11
C SER A 12 10.29 -5.16 -1.41
N ARG A 13 10.71 -4.13 -2.17
CA ARG A 13 11.48 -2.98 -1.64
C ARG A 13 10.64 -1.87 -1.05
N GLY A 14 9.33 -1.84 -1.33
CA GLY A 14 8.49 -0.69 -0.97
C GLY A 14 8.42 -0.42 0.53
N ALA A 15 8.42 -1.45 1.38
CA ALA A 15 8.38 -1.29 2.82
C ALA A 15 9.65 -0.60 3.36
N GLU A 16 10.83 -1.00 2.86
CA GLU A 16 12.10 -0.35 3.20
C GLU A 16 12.12 1.13 2.74
N LEU A 17 11.67 1.38 1.51
CA LEU A 17 11.54 2.75 0.98
C LEU A 17 10.70 3.64 1.89
N LEU A 18 9.56 3.14 2.37
CA LEU A 18 8.70 3.89 3.29
C LEU A 18 9.39 4.11 4.64
N ARG A 19 10.00 3.07 5.20
CA ARG A 19 10.69 3.16 6.49
C ARG A 19 11.83 4.18 6.44
N ASP A 20 12.61 4.21 5.37
CA ASP A 20 13.66 5.19 5.16
C ASP A 20 13.11 6.61 5.04
N ALA A 21 12.02 6.79 4.29
CA ALA A 21 11.39 8.10 4.10
C ALA A 21 10.87 8.71 5.41
N VAL A 22 10.34 7.88 6.33
CA VAL A 22 9.80 8.36 7.61
C VAL A 22 10.75 8.25 8.79
N GLY A 23 11.89 7.56 8.63
CA GLY A 23 12.79 7.17 9.71
C GLY A 23 13.33 8.33 10.55
N SER A 24 13.60 9.46 9.92
CA SER A 24 14.11 10.67 10.57
C SER A 24 13.01 11.64 11.06
N THR A 25 11.73 11.31 10.85
CA THR A 25 10.62 12.20 11.23
C THR A 25 10.44 12.22 12.75
N PRO A 26 10.59 13.39 13.42
CA PRO A 26 10.33 13.51 14.85
C PRO A 26 8.88 13.16 15.18
N GLU A 27 8.63 12.60 16.37
CA GLU A 27 7.28 12.23 16.82
C GLU A 27 6.31 13.41 16.77
N SER A 28 6.79 14.62 17.12
CA SER A 28 6.00 15.86 17.06
C SER A 28 5.48 16.21 15.67
N ASN A 29 6.12 15.70 14.61
CA ASN A 29 5.78 16.01 13.21
C ASN A 29 4.83 14.97 12.58
N TRP A 30 4.57 13.85 13.26
CA TRP A 30 3.72 12.78 12.72
C TRP A 30 2.29 13.23 12.45
N ASP A 31 1.73 14.04 13.33
CA ASP A 31 0.35 14.53 13.24
C ASP A 31 0.25 15.93 12.63
N ALA A 32 1.39 16.53 12.28
CA ALA A 32 1.40 17.85 11.65
C ALA A 32 0.76 17.82 10.24
N THR A 33 -0.01 18.87 9.93
CA THR A 33 -0.64 19.07 8.62
C THR A 33 -0.10 20.35 7.97
N PRO A 34 1.15 20.35 7.48
CA PRO A 34 1.79 21.54 6.91
C PRO A 34 1.20 22.00 5.58
N ILE A 35 0.32 21.19 5.00
CA ILE A 35 -0.39 21.45 3.75
C ILE A 35 -1.89 21.39 4.03
N ASP A 36 -2.59 22.47 3.79
CA ASP A 36 -4.04 22.55 4.02
C ASP A 36 -4.81 21.50 3.23
N GLY A 37 -5.71 20.79 3.90
CA GLY A 37 -6.56 19.76 3.31
C GLY A 37 -5.84 18.44 2.99
N ALA A 38 -4.53 18.32 3.25
CA ALA A 38 -3.79 17.08 3.08
C ALA A 38 -3.69 16.30 4.40
N TRP A 39 -3.55 14.98 4.29
CA TRP A 39 -3.34 14.10 5.44
C TRP A 39 -2.01 14.37 6.15
N SER A 40 -1.96 14.10 7.45
CA SER A 40 -0.69 14.02 8.18
C SER A 40 0.14 12.81 7.74
N ILE A 41 1.42 12.76 8.14
CA ILE A 41 2.28 11.58 7.87
C ILE A 41 1.69 10.33 8.52
N ARG A 42 1.16 10.42 9.76
CA ARG A 42 0.46 9.32 10.42
C ARG A 42 -0.69 8.79 9.58
N GLN A 43 -1.56 9.65 9.10
CA GLN A 43 -2.70 9.25 8.28
C GLN A 43 -2.28 8.56 6.98
N VAL A 44 -1.22 9.05 6.33
CA VAL A 44 -0.65 8.41 5.13
C VAL A 44 -0.14 7.00 5.46
N VAL A 45 0.61 6.83 6.55
CA VAL A 45 1.16 5.51 6.92
C VAL A 45 0.05 4.54 7.31
N CYS A 46 -0.97 4.99 8.05
CA CYS A 46 -2.15 4.18 8.36
C CYS A 46 -2.89 3.75 7.08
N HIS A 47 -3.10 4.68 6.14
CA HIS A 47 -3.71 4.39 4.85
C HIS A 47 -2.91 3.35 4.07
N LEU A 48 -1.58 3.44 4.04
CA LEU A 48 -0.73 2.47 3.38
C LEU A 48 -0.85 1.08 4.04
N ALA A 49 -0.86 1.00 5.37
CA ALA A 49 -1.04 -0.27 6.09
C ALA A 49 -2.39 -0.92 5.79
N ASP A 50 -3.47 -0.15 5.83
CA ASP A 50 -4.81 -0.65 5.49
C ASP A 50 -4.88 -1.12 4.02
N SER A 51 -4.27 -0.38 3.11
CA SER A 51 -4.20 -0.72 1.69
C SER A 51 -3.42 -2.00 1.43
N GLU A 52 -2.30 -2.23 2.11
CA GLU A 52 -1.53 -3.49 1.97
C GLU A 52 -2.37 -4.71 2.34
N ILE A 53 -3.14 -4.64 3.43
CA ILE A 53 -4.05 -5.72 3.85
C ILE A 53 -5.11 -5.98 2.78
N VAL A 54 -5.74 -4.92 2.28
CA VAL A 54 -6.80 -5.01 1.27
C VAL A 54 -6.27 -5.58 -0.04
N TYR A 55 -5.13 -5.09 -0.54
CA TYR A 55 -4.53 -5.61 -1.77
C TYR A 55 -4.04 -7.05 -1.62
N ALA A 56 -3.52 -7.44 -0.46
CA ALA A 56 -3.14 -8.84 -0.20
C ALA A 56 -4.36 -9.76 -0.25
N ASP A 57 -5.49 -9.37 0.34
CA ASP A 57 -6.75 -10.12 0.25
C ASP A 57 -7.23 -10.23 -1.20
N ARG A 58 -7.24 -9.12 -1.95
CA ARG A 58 -7.66 -9.11 -3.37
C ARG A 58 -6.79 -10.03 -4.22
N MET A 59 -5.47 -9.93 -4.10
CA MET A 59 -4.53 -10.77 -4.85
C MET A 59 -4.72 -12.25 -4.51
N LYS A 60 -4.84 -12.61 -3.23
CA LYS A 60 -5.09 -14.00 -2.81
C LYS A 60 -6.41 -14.54 -3.37
N ARG A 61 -7.47 -13.73 -3.41
CA ARG A 61 -8.76 -14.12 -4.00
C ARG A 61 -8.64 -14.40 -5.48
N VAL A 62 -7.95 -13.54 -6.24
CA VAL A 62 -7.74 -13.71 -7.69
C VAL A 62 -6.90 -14.97 -7.97
N ILE A 63 -5.92 -15.27 -7.14
CA ILE A 63 -5.11 -16.50 -7.26
C ILE A 63 -5.96 -17.74 -6.97
N ALA A 64 -6.78 -17.70 -5.91
CA ALA A 64 -7.45 -18.89 -5.38
C ALA A 64 -8.82 -19.18 -5.99
N LYS A 65 -9.48 -18.20 -6.62
CA LYS A 65 -10.87 -18.29 -7.11
C LYS A 65 -10.97 -17.84 -8.56
N ASP A 66 -12.03 -18.28 -9.23
CA ASP A 66 -12.34 -17.83 -10.58
C ASP A 66 -13.16 -16.53 -10.51
N ASN A 67 -12.59 -15.47 -11.08
CA ASN A 67 -13.18 -14.14 -11.25
C ASN A 67 -13.95 -13.63 -10.01
N PRO A 68 -13.33 -13.57 -8.81
CA PRO A 68 -13.99 -13.17 -7.57
C PRO A 68 -14.39 -11.69 -7.57
N THR A 69 -15.37 -11.34 -6.75
CA THR A 69 -15.68 -9.94 -6.43
C THR A 69 -14.62 -9.38 -5.49
N LEU A 70 -14.13 -8.17 -5.80
CA LEU A 70 -13.15 -7.41 -5.02
C LEU A 70 -13.83 -6.13 -4.53
N PHE A 71 -13.97 -5.99 -3.22
CA PHE A 71 -14.63 -4.83 -2.64
C PHE A 71 -13.73 -3.59 -2.63
N ASP A 72 -14.36 -2.43 -2.79
CA ASP A 72 -13.72 -1.13 -2.63
C ASP A 72 -13.30 -0.91 -1.16
N ALA A 73 -12.29 -0.07 -0.97
CA ALA A 73 -11.81 0.41 0.32
C ALA A 73 -11.46 1.89 0.16
N ASP A 74 -12.48 2.73 0.26
CA ASP A 74 -12.36 4.17 0.05
C ASP A 74 -11.52 4.80 1.19
N PRO A 75 -10.35 5.39 0.88
CA PRO A 75 -9.48 5.98 1.90
C PRO A 75 -10.14 7.16 2.63
N ASP A 76 -11.04 7.90 1.97
CA ASP A 76 -11.75 9.01 2.59
C ASP A 76 -12.76 8.56 3.65
N GLN A 77 -13.15 7.29 3.62
CA GLN A 77 -13.96 6.65 4.65
C GLN A 77 -13.09 5.93 5.69
N PHE A 78 -12.03 5.23 5.25
CA PHE A 78 -11.18 4.43 6.12
C PHE A 78 -10.35 5.28 7.09
N VAL A 79 -9.67 6.29 6.61
CA VAL A 79 -8.77 7.12 7.43
C VAL A 79 -9.48 7.75 8.62
N PRO A 80 -10.65 8.42 8.50
CA PRO A 80 -11.34 8.97 9.65
C PRO A 80 -12.00 7.93 10.56
N ALA A 81 -12.40 6.77 10.02
CA ALA A 81 -13.13 5.75 10.77
C ALA A 81 -12.24 4.80 11.57
N LEU A 82 -10.99 4.58 11.15
CA LEU A 82 -10.13 3.53 11.68
C LEU A 82 -9.09 4.02 12.71
N ALA A 83 -9.43 5.02 13.49
CA ALA A 83 -8.70 5.49 14.66
C ALA A 83 -7.18 5.71 14.43
N CYS A 84 -6.80 6.30 13.30
CA CYS A 84 -5.39 6.50 12.92
C CYS A 84 -4.56 7.20 14.02
N SER A 85 -5.15 8.14 14.78
CA SER A 85 -4.47 8.86 15.88
C SER A 85 -4.06 7.97 17.05
N GLN A 86 -4.64 6.77 17.17
CA GLN A 86 -4.37 5.80 18.25
C GLN A 86 -3.46 4.65 17.81
N ARG A 87 -3.11 4.61 16.53
CA ARG A 87 -2.33 3.51 15.94
C ARG A 87 -0.83 3.83 16.02
N PRO A 88 -0.04 2.98 16.74
CA PRO A 88 1.39 3.22 16.92
C PRO A 88 2.14 3.12 15.59
N ARG A 89 3.06 4.06 15.35
CA ARG A 89 3.91 4.14 14.15
C ARG A 89 4.55 2.80 13.78
N GLU A 90 5.25 2.18 14.72
CA GLU A 90 5.99 0.95 14.46
C GLU A 90 5.07 -0.21 14.14
N THR A 91 3.87 -0.25 14.71
CA THR A 91 2.88 -1.27 14.39
C THR A 91 2.47 -1.19 12.92
N GLU A 92 2.18 0.02 12.42
CA GLU A 92 1.76 0.22 11.05
C GLU A 92 2.87 -0.10 10.03
N LEU A 93 4.10 0.32 10.31
CA LEU A 93 5.26 -0.02 9.48
C LEU A 93 5.50 -1.54 9.45
N ASN A 94 5.38 -2.21 10.60
CA ASN A 94 5.53 -3.66 10.70
C ASN A 94 4.40 -4.41 9.98
N VAL A 95 3.17 -3.90 9.96
CA VAL A 95 2.07 -4.46 9.16
C VAL A 95 2.44 -4.46 7.70
N ILE A 96 2.91 -3.33 7.15
CA ILE A 96 3.31 -3.22 5.75
C ILE A 96 4.42 -4.21 5.41
N GLU A 97 5.48 -4.26 6.22
CA GLU A 97 6.60 -5.19 6.04
C GLU A 97 6.14 -6.65 6.07
N THR A 98 5.35 -7.01 7.08
CA THR A 98 4.91 -8.39 7.29
C THR A 98 3.95 -8.85 6.19
N VAL A 99 3.01 -7.99 5.77
CA VAL A 99 2.09 -8.31 4.68
C VAL A 99 2.84 -8.54 3.37
N ARG A 100 3.82 -7.68 3.04
CA ARG A 100 4.64 -7.85 1.84
C ARG A 100 5.51 -9.12 1.93
N ALA A 101 6.16 -9.35 3.05
CA ALA A 101 6.94 -10.57 3.29
C ALA A 101 6.07 -11.84 3.16
N HIS A 102 4.83 -11.81 3.66
CA HIS A 102 3.86 -12.89 3.51
C HIS A 102 3.46 -13.13 2.05
N MET A 103 3.26 -12.07 1.28
CA MET A 103 2.83 -12.18 -0.11
C MET A 103 3.93 -12.63 -1.08
N LEU A 104 5.21 -12.33 -0.80
CA LEU A 104 6.32 -12.64 -1.70
C LEU A 104 6.42 -14.12 -2.10
N PRO A 105 6.41 -15.11 -1.19
CA PRO A 105 6.45 -16.51 -1.59
C PRO A 105 5.23 -16.94 -2.41
N ILE A 106 4.05 -16.36 -2.14
CA ILE A 106 2.83 -16.62 -2.89
C ILE A 106 2.99 -16.13 -4.34
N LEU A 107 3.40 -14.86 -4.53
CA LEU A 107 3.58 -14.26 -5.85
C LEU A 107 4.70 -14.95 -6.64
N ARG A 108 5.78 -15.35 -5.99
CA ARG A 108 6.90 -16.08 -6.62
C ARG A 108 6.54 -17.51 -7.03
N SER A 109 5.52 -18.11 -6.41
CA SER A 109 5.03 -19.44 -6.79
C SER A 109 4.08 -19.42 -8.00
N CYS A 110 3.55 -18.25 -8.38
CA CYS A 110 2.66 -18.10 -9.52
C CYS A 110 3.44 -18.21 -10.84
N ASN A 111 2.84 -18.88 -11.83
CA ASN A 111 3.36 -18.85 -13.20
C ASN A 111 2.89 -17.58 -13.92
N ILE A 112 3.46 -17.28 -15.09
CA ILE A 112 3.15 -16.06 -15.86
C ILE A 112 1.65 -15.95 -16.22
N ALA A 113 1.00 -17.08 -16.50
CA ALA A 113 -0.42 -17.09 -16.86
C ALA A 113 -1.32 -16.72 -15.67
N ASP A 114 -0.92 -17.01 -14.43
CA ASP A 114 -1.68 -16.64 -13.24
C ASP A 114 -1.82 -15.11 -13.10
N PHE A 115 -0.84 -14.33 -13.57
CA PHE A 115 -0.90 -12.87 -13.55
C PHE A 115 -1.95 -12.27 -14.49
N GLN A 116 -2.50 -13.08 -15.40
CA GLN A 116 -3.64 -12.69 -16.27
C GLN A 116 -4.99 -13.09 -15.66
N ARG A 117 -5.03 -13.83 -14.55
CA ARG A 117 -6.28 -14.13 -13.82
C ARG A 117 -6.92 -12.84 -13.33
N THR A 118 -8.25 -12.81 -13.33
CA THR A 118 -9.01 -11.58 -13.04
C THR A 118 -9.93 -11.72 -11.84
N GLY A 119 -10.27 -10.56 -11.27
CA GLY A 119 -11.40 -10.37 -10.37
C GLY A 119 -12.17 -9.13 -10.79
N VAL A 120 -13.39 -8.97 -10.28
CA VAL A 120 -14.26 -7.83 -10.57
C VAL A 120 -14.28 -6.88 -9.36
N HIS A 121 -13.59 -5.76 -9.49
CA HIS A 121 -13.61 -4.71 -8.47
C HIS A 121 -14.93 -3.95 -8.51
N SER A 122 -15.55 -3.70 -7.34
CA SER A 122 -16.88 -3.13 -7.23
C SER A 122 -17.02 -1.71 -7.83
N ARG A 123 -15.91 -0.95 -7.91
CA ARG A 123 -15.86 0.39 -8.51
C ARG A 123 -15.19 0.39 -9.89
N ASP A 124 -14.03 -0.28 -10.01
CA ASP A 124 -13.14 -0.15 -11.18
C ASP A 124 -13.36 -1.25 -12.23
N GLY A 125 -14.25 -2.21 -11.99
CA GLY A 125 -14.52 -3.30 -12.91
C GLY A 125 -13.45 -4.39 -12.91
N GLN A 126 -13.22 -5.01 -14.06
CA GLN A 126 -12.31 -6.14 -14.17
C GLN A 126 -10.84 -5.75 -14.01
N MET A 127 -10.13 -6.46 -13.14
CA MET A 127 -8.70 -6.23 -12.85
C MET A 127 -7.94 -7.54 -12.84
N THR A 128 -6.76 -7.56 -13.48
CA THR A 128 -5.86 -8.72 -13.41
C THR A 128 -5.04 -8.73 -12.13
N LEU A 129 -4.50 -9.91 -11.77
CA LEU A 129 -3.50 -10.02 -10.70
C LEU A 129 -2.31 -9.09 -10.93
N GLN A 130 -1.84 -9.00 -12.18
CA GLN A 130 -0.75 -8.08 -12.55
C GLN A 130 -1.12 -6.62 -12.27
N THR A 131 -2.34 -6.19 -12.61
CA THR A 131 -2.81 -4.82 -12.34
C THR A 131 -2.87 -4.54 -10.83
N LEU A 132 -3.37 -5.50 -10.04
CA LEU A 132 -3.40 -5.36 -8.58
C LEU A 132 -1.99 -5.23 -7.99
N LEU A 133 -1.07 -6.09 -8.43
CA LEU A 133 0.32 -6.03 -7.98
C LEU A 133 1.00 -4.72 -8.41
N GLN A 134 0.78 -4.25 -9.64
CA GLN A 134 1.33 -2.97 -10.11
C GLN A 134 0.83 -1.81 -9.24
N ARG A 135 -0.48 -1.73 -9.02
CA ARG A 135 -1.08 -0.66 -8.21
C ARG A 135 -0.53 -0.60 -6.79
N VAL A 136 -0.45 -1.74 -6.08
CA VAL A 136 0.09 -1.77 -4.72
C VAL A 136 1.60 -1.54 -4.68
N THR A 137 2.32 -1.90 -5.74
CA THR A 137 3.75 -1.62 -5.88
C THR A 137 4.00 -0.12 -6.00
N ASP A 138 3.24 0.57 -6.85
CA ASP A 138 3.39 2.01 -7.12
C ASP A 138 2.83 2.88 -5.99
N HIS A 139 1.99 2.33 -5.12
CA HIS A 139 1.28 3.05 -4.07
C HIS A 139 2.22 3.67 -3.03
N ILE A 140 3.21 2.92 -2.54
CA ILE A 140 4.18 3.44 -1.57
C ILE A 140 5.06 4.54 -2.17
N PRO A 141 5.73 4.37 -3.32
CA PRO A 141 6.50 5.45 -3.94
C PRO A 141 5.68 6.72 -4.18
N HIS A 142 4.42 6.57 -4.60
CA HIS A 142 3.51 7.70 -4.78
C HIS A 142 3.30 8.49 -3.48
N HIS A 143 3.04 7.82 -2.37
CA HIS A 143 2.86 8.45 -1.06
C HIS A 143 4.16 8.94 -0.43
N VAL A 144 5.28 8.29 -0.68
CA VAL A 144 6.60 8.77 -0.23
C VAL A 144 6.90 10.16 -0.76
N ALA A 145 6.58 10.44 -2.04
CA ALA A 145 6.74 11.77 -2.61
C ALA A 145 5.94 12.84 -1.83
N PHE A 146 4.70 12.53 -1.39
CA PHE A 146 3.91 13.45 -0.56
C PHE A 146 4.47 13.59 0.87
N ILE A 147 5.01 12.52 1.44
CA ILE A 147 5.68 12.58 2.76
C ILE A 147 6.90 13.51 2.66
N GLU A 148 7.73 13.36 1.66
CA GLU A 148 8.91 14.21 1.43
C GLU A 148 8.53 15.67 1.26
N GLU A 149 7.46 15.99 0.50
CA GLU A 149 6.95 17.35 0.36
C GLU A 149 6.54 17.95 1.72
N LYS A 150 5.85 17.17 2.57
CA LYS A 150 5.47 17.61 3.92
C LYS A 150 6.69 17.88 4.80
N LEU A 151 7.68 16.98 4.76
CA LEU A 151 8.91 17.16 5.55
C LEU A 151 9.69 18.41 5.11
N GLN A 152 9.76 18.68 3.81
CA GLN A 152 10.37 19.91 3.29
C GLN A 152 9.65 21.16 3.79
N LYS A 153 8.31 21.17 3.79
CA LYS A 153 7.51 22.30 4.30
C LYS A 153 7.65 22.52 5.81
N MET A 154 7.88 21.45 6.56
CA MET A 154 8.12 21.56 8.03
C MET A 154 9.54 21.99 8.35
N ALA A 155 10.50 21.80 7.45
CA ALA A 155 11.91 22.19 7.65
C ALA A 155 12.21 23.65 7.26
N GLY A 156 11.34 24.28 6.48
CA GLY A 156 11.47 25.68 6.01
C GLY A 156 10.70 26.64 6.83
#